data_794ee83c18bda15baf054d10436dd260
#
_entry.id   794ee83c18bda15baf054d10436dd260
#
_cell.length_a   1.000
_cell.length_b   1.000
_cell.length_c   1.000
_cell.angle_alpha   90.00
_cell.angle_beta   90.00
_cell.angle_gamma   90.00
#
_symmetry.space_group_name_H-M   'P 1'
#
loop_
_entity.id
_entity.type
_entity.pdbx_description
1 polymer ?
#
loop_
_entity_poly.entity_id
_entity_poly.type
_entity_poly.pdbx_seq_one_letter_code
_entity_poly.pdbx_strand_id
1 'polypeptide(L)'
;VASTKQTSDLAAELRALAASLPFPVIDAPEFRRANYEPPCVRQPRTYVEPDRSMQTVGRFLVERGTVELLGPEQTLQLFTEIHWCCAQIRRLARKRFKSAESARAALVEARRLVSRIEAAEEELFIANRRLIVNCIKPYFWIGPVWIADFLQEGSKALANAVRKFDYTRGTPFYSYSQKAIQNRLRNFFRDHVRAGSFGIRPSREMQLVKSIIDTWKRDYGETPSDAVVAKIADLPLDRVAKVRTYVMQWERMPAPPVSLDALFNEDGGNLYDMVEDPLAREASQGAEVAEVWKAMEKLPERARYIMKLRFVEGRTLEETGRLLSLTRARIKQIQDAALKKLRLILKNEE
;
A
#
# COMPACT_ATOMS: atom_id res chain seq x y z
N VAL A 1 34.46 29.98 30.91
CA VAL A 1 33.51 28.85 31.00
C VAL A 1 32.34 29.04 30.05
N ALA A 2 31.67 30.21 29.97
CA ALA A 2 30.53 30.46 29.09
C ALA A 2 30.91 30.40 27.58
N SER A 3 32.07 30.94 27.19
CA SER A 3 32.53 30.91 25.79
C SER A 3 32.88 29.50 25.31
N THR A 4 33.39 28.63 26.18
CA THR A 4 33.72 27.24 25.85
C THR A 4 32.47 26.39 25.68
N LYS A 5 31.44 26.61 26.48
CA LYS A 5 30.14 25.94 26.38
C LYS A 5 29.45 26.31 25.05
N GLN A 6 29.45 27.62 24.73
CA GLN A 6 28.86 28.12 23.46
C GLN A 6 29.58 27.54 22.22
N THR A 7 30.91 27.42 22.28
CA THR A 7 31.70 26.77 21.19
C THR A 7 31.34 25.29 21.03
N SER A 8 31.13 24.58 22.15
CA SER A 8 30.71 23.17 22.16
C SER A 8 29.33 22.98 21.56
N ASP A 9 28.37 23.87 21.89
CA ASP A 9 26.98 23.79 21.40
C ASP A 9 26.93 24.04 19.88
N LEU A 10 27.65 25.02 19.37
CA LEU A 10 27.74 25.32 17.93
C LEU A 10 28.43 24.19 17.16
N ALA A 11 29.44 23.55 17.74
CA ALA A 11 30.08 22.37 17.12
C ALA A 11 29.17 21.15 17.13
N ALA A 12 28.30 20.99 18.14
CA ALA A 12 27.30 19.93 18.19
C ALA A 12 26.22 20.15 17.10
N GLU A 13 25.73 21.37 16.94
CA GLU A 13 24.80 21.73 15.87
C GLU A 13 25.37 21.42 14.47
N LEU A 14 26.62 21.78 14.22
CA LEU A 14 27.29 21.48 12.96
C LEU A 14 27.41 19.97 12.70
N ARG A 15 27.70 19.17 13.74
CA ARG A 15 27.76 17.71 13.61
C ARG A 15 26.38 17.12 13.35
N ALA A 16 25.34 17.63 14.00
CA ALA A 16 23.96 17.22 13.78
C ALA A 16 23.53 17.50 12.33
N LEU A 17 23.87 18.70 11.81
CA LEU A 17 23.61 19.07 10.44
C LEU A 17 24.36 18.15 9.44
N ALA A 18 25.61 17.81 9.71
CA ALA A 18 26.37 16.89 8.87
C ALA A 18 25.81 15.46 8.89
N ALA A 19 25.24 15.03 10.02
CA ALA A 19 24.61 13.71 10.20
C ALA A 19 23.23 13.62 9.53
N SER A 20 22.50 14.75 9.43
CA SER A 20 21.16 14.79 8.81
C SER A 20 21.17 14.76 7.28
N LEU A 21 22.34 14.88 6.63
CA LEU A 21 22.44 14.89 5.17
C LEU A 21 22.02 13.52 4.59
N PRO A 22 21.01 13.47 3.69
CA PRO A 22 20.44 12.23 3.18
C PRO A 22 21.27 11.54 2.07
N PHE A 23 22.43 12.11 1.73
CA PHE A 23 23.25 11.66 0.62
C PHE A 23 24.34 10.65 1.05
N PRO A 24 24.69 9.68 0.18
CA PRO A 24 25.78 8.75 0.45
C PRO A 24 27.12 9.47 0.64
N VAL A 25 28.03 8.84 1.36
CA VAL A 25 29.37 9.37 1.54
C VAL A 25 30.20 8.97 0.32
N ILE A 26 30.46 9.93 -0.57
CA ILE A 26 31.34 9.77 -1.72
C ILE A 26 32.61 10.61 -1.46
N ASP A 27 33.76 9.97 -1.44
CA ASP A 27 35.07 10.61 -1.27
C ASP A 27 35.83 10.56 -2.61
N ALA A 28 35.45 11.46 -3.53
CA ALA A 28 36.15 11.58 -4.80
C ALA A 28 37.51 12.26 -4.58
N PRO A 29 38.60 11.79 -5.26
CA PRO A 29 39.94 12.37 -5.10
C PRO A 29 39.98 13.87 -5.41
N GLU A 30 39.13 14.35 -6.28
CA GLU A 30 38.99 15.75 -6.66
C GLU A 30 38.56 16.64 -5.48
N PHE A 31 37.72 16.14 -4.57
CA PHE A 31 37.25 16.87 -3.42
C PHE A 31 38.33 17.17 -2.36
N ARG A 32 39.48 16.49 -2.45
CA ARG A 32 40.64 16.71 -1.59
C ARG A 32 41.53 17.88 -2.04
N ARG A 33 41.36 18.37 -3.29
CA ARG A 33 42.11 19.51 -3.82
C ARG A 33 41.66 20.79 -3.12
N ALA A 34 42.60 21.63 -2.67
CA ALA A 34 42.33 22.82 -1.89
C ALA A 34 41.45 23.86 -2.59
N ASN A 35 41.58 23.97 -3.92
CA ASN A 35 40.94 24.98 -4.75
C ASN A 35 39.88 24.37 -5.70
N TYR A 36 39.46 23.14 -5.48
CA TYR A 36 38.42 22.55 -6.31
C TYR A 36 37.03 22.99 -5.82
N GLU A 37 36.31 23.65 -6.67
CA GLU A 37 34.88 23.95 -6.50
C GLU A 37 34.18 23.56 -7.81
N PRO A 38 33.18 22.68 -7.76
CA PRO A 38 32.43 22.30 -8.95
C PRO A 38 31.62 23.49 -9.49
N PRO A 39 31.45 23.58 -10.84
CA PRO A 39 30.65 24.63 -11.43
C PRO A 39 29.20 24.55 -10.94
N CYS A 40 28.61 25.72 -10.63
CA CYS A 40 27.23 25.84 -10.25
C CYS A 40 26.38 25.88 -11.54
N VAL A 41 25.74 24.76 -11.86
CA VAL A 41 24.84 24.66 -13.03
C VAL A 41 23.44 25.01 -12.60
N ARG A 42 22.87 26.05 -13.17
CA ARG A 42 21.46 26.42 -12.96
C ARG A 42 20.85 26.78 -14.31
N GLN A 43 19.71 26.21 -14.62
CA GLN A 43 18.97 26.55 -15.84
C GLN A 43 18.06 27.76 -15.60
N PRO A 44 17.92 28.67 -16.58
CA PRO A 44 16.90 29.70 -16.51
C PRO A 44 15.52 29.05 -16.53
N ARG A 45 14.66 29.46 -15.58
CA ARG A 45 13.31 28.94 -15.48
C ARG A 45 12.33 29.92 -16.10
N THR A 46 11.60 29.50 -17.09
CA THR A 46 10.40 30.22 -17.57
C THR A 46 9.23 29.67 -16.77
N TYR A 47 8.78 30.42 -15.77
CA TYR A 47 7.60 30.05 -15.01
C TYR A 47 6.36 30.42 -15.83
N VAL A 48 5.56 29.44 -16.19
CA VAL A 48 4.22 29.63 -16.74
C VAL A 48 3.24 29.33 -15.61
N GLU A 49 2.50 30.32 -15.18
CA GLU A 49 1.46 30.13 -14.17
C GLU A 49 0.38 29.18 -14.73
N PRO A 50 0.15 28.01 -14.10
CA PRO A 50 -0.90 27.12 -14.55
C PRO A 50 -2.26 27.75 -14.23
N ASP A 51 -3.20 27.66 -15.17
CA ASP A 51 -4.57 28.11 -14.98
C ASP A 51 -5.16 27.46 -13.71
N ARG A 52 -5.75 28.29 -12.83
CA ARG A 52 -6.37 27.88 -11.57
C ARG A 52 -7.53 26.89 -11.75
N SER A 53 -8.14 26.88 -12.94
CA SER A 53 -9.22 25.96 -13.33
C SER A 53 -8.71 24.52 -13.58
N MET A 54 -7.41 24.33 -13.82
CA MET A 54 -6.86 23.01 -14.09
C MET A 54 -6.84 22.14 -12.84
N GLN A 55 -7.32 20.90 -12.97
CA GLN A 55 -7.16 19.87 -11.96
C GLN A 55 -5.66 19.60 -11.69
N THR A 56 -5.32 19.10 -10.50
CA THR A 56 -3.94 18.83 -10.04
C THR A 56 -3.08 18.11 -11.08
N VAL A 57 -3.66 17.15 -11.80
CA VAL A 57 -2.97 16.40 -12.87
C VAL A 57 -2.66 17.31 -14.05
N GLY A 58 -3.59 18.18 -14.46
CA GLY A 58 -3.39 19.13 -15.54
C GLY A 58 -2.25 20.11 -15.25
N ARG A 59 -2.22 20.67 -14.04
CA ARG A 59 -1.10 21.53 -13.58
C ARG A 59 0.25 20.83 -13.66
N PHE A 60 0.34 19.59 -13.16
CA PHE A 60 1.58 18.83 -13.22
C PHE A 60 2.03 18.57 -14.66
N LEU A 61 1.09 18.38 -15.59
CA LEU A 61 1.40 18.17 -17.02
C LEU A 61 1.82 19.45 -17.73
N VAL A 62 1.25 20.61 -17.40
CA VAL A 62 1.61 21.91 -17.98
C VAL A 62 3.00 22.34 -17.50
N GLU A 63 3.27 22.27 -16.19
CA GLU A 63 4.59 22.58 -15.64
C GLU A 63 5.70 21.72 -16.25
N ARG A 64 5.36 20.53 -16.77
CA ARG A 64 6.29 19.64 -17.48
C ARG A 64 6.86 20.24 -18.77
N GLY A 65 6.08 21.06 -19.50
CA GLY A 65 6.45 21.61 -20.80
C GLY A 65 7.47 22.74 -20.74
N THR A 66 7.64 23.37 -19.57
CA THR A 66 8.39 24.62 -19.40
C THR A 66 9.86 24.44 -19.04
N VAL A 67 10.30 23.22 -18.73
CA VAL A 67 11.68 22.96 -18.27
C VAL A 67 12.45 22.19 -19.33
N GLU A 68 13.65 22.67 -19.65
CA GLU A 68 14.58 21.97 -20.52
C GLU A 68 15.11 20.69 -19.87
N LEU A 69 15.46 19.72 -20.72
CA LEU A 69 16.06 18.47 -20.24
C LEU A 69 17.53 18.70 -19.94
N LEU A 70 17.98 18.22 -18.79
CA LEU A 70 19.39 18.17 -18.44
C LEU A 70 20.12 17.15 -19.30
N GLY A 71 21.25 17.58 -19.88
CA GLY A 71 22.20 16.67 -20.51
C GLY A 71 22.90 15.76 -19.50
N PRO A 72 23.53 14.65 -19.96
CA PRO A 72 24.25 13.74 -19.07
C PRO A 72 25.36 14.43 -18.27
N GLU A 73 26.11 15.35 -18.90
CA GLU A 73 27.18 16.11 -18.27
C GLU A 73 26.65 17.05 -17.19
N GLN A 74 25.58 17.80 -17.48
CA GLN A 74 24.94 18.71 -16.51
C GLN A 74 24.39 17.94 -15.30
N THR A 75 23.78 16.78 -15.55
CA THR A 75 23.30 15.88 -14.47
C THR A 75 24.47 15.42 -13.60
N LEU A 76 25.60 15.04 -14.19
CA LEU A 76 26.80 14.64 -13.46
C LEU A 76 27.38 15.81 -12.64
N GLN A 77 27.44 17.01 -13.22
CA GLN A 77 27.92 18.21 -12.53
C GLN A 77 27.08 18.53 -11.29
N LEU A 78 25.75 18.45 -11.38
CA LEU A 78 24.86 18.68 -10.24
C LEU A 78 25.06 17.64 -9.13
N PHE A 79 25.22 16.36 -9.47
CA PHE A 79 25.55 15.33 -8.47
C PHE A 79 26.93 15.57 -7.85
N THR A 80 27.92 15.96 -8.66
CA THR A 80 29.25 16.29 -8.15
C THR A 80 29.19 17.49 -7.20
N GLU A 81 28.41 18.53 -7.50
CA GLU A 81 28.17 19.67 -6.61
C GLU A 81 27.56 19.25 -5.28
N ILE A 82 26.50 18.43 -5.29
CA ILE A 82 25.84 17.93 -4.08
C ILE A 82 26.85 17.18 -3.20
N HIS A 83 27.57 16.22 -3.78
CA HIS A 83 28.50 15.38 -3.00
C HIS A 83 29.71 16.16 -2.51
N TRP A 84 30.20 17.12 -3.29
CA TRP A 84 31.25 18.03 -2.85
C TRP A 84 30.80 18.89 -1.66
N CYS A 85 29.61 19.51 -1.73
CA CYS A 85 29.04 20.26 -0.62
C CYS A 85 28.88 19.38 0.62
N CYS A 86 28.38 18.17 0.48
CA CYS A 86 28.29 17.20 1.57
C CYS A 86 29.65 16.86 2.17
N ALA A 87 30.69 16.68 1.35
CA ALA A 87 32.05 16.44 1.82
C ALA A 87 32.63 17.62 2.60
N GLN A 88 32.39 18.85 2.11
CA GLN A 88 32.83 20.07 2.83
C GLN A 88 32.14 20.23 4.18
N ILE A 89 30.81 20.03 4.24
CA ILE A 89 30.06 20.11 5.50
C ILE A 89 30.61 19.06 6.51
N ARG A 90 30.84 17.83 6.06
CA ARG A 90 31.42 16.76 6.90
C ARG A 90 32.87 17.10 7.34
N ARG A 91 33.64 17.77 6.48
CA ARG A 91 34.99 18.24 6.83
C ARG A 91 34.93 19.34 7.88
N LEU A 92 34.01 20.32 7.75
CA LEU A 92 33.77 21.35 8.74
C LEU A 92 33.34 20.76 10.08
N ALA A 93 32.47 19.77 10.09
CA ALA A 93 31.99 19.10 11.31
C ALA A 93 33.08 18.34 12.09
N ARG A 94 34.14 17.91 11.41
CA ARG A 94 35.30 17.22 12.02
C ARG A 94 36.33 18.20 12.61
N LYS A 95 36.29 19.50 12.24
CA LYS A 95 37.22 20.50 12.76
C LYS A 95 36.99 20.74 14.28
N ARG A 96 38.10 20.98 14.98
CA ARG A 96 38.04 21.47 16.36
C ARG A 96 38.14 22.99 16.34
N PHE A 97 37.18 23.66 16.94
CA PHE A 97 37.14 25.12 16.99
C PHE A 97 37.73 25.63 18.31
N LYS A 98 38.58 26.65 18.23
CA LYS A 98 39.23 27.26 19.37
C LYS A 98 38.41 28.46 19.93
N SER A 99 37.55 29.08 19.11
CA SER A 99 36.71 30.20 19.52
C SER A 99 35.27 30.01 19.03
N ALA A 100 34.31 30.62 19.72
CA ALA A 100 32.90 30.63 19.35
C ALA A 100 32.66 31.32 18.00
N GLU A 101 33.48 32.35 17.69
CA GLU A 101 33.39 33.07 16.42
C GLU A 101 33.76 32.19 15.22
N SER A 102 34.85 31.40 15.31
CA SER A 102 35.24 30.44 14.29
C SER A 102 34.22 29.34 14.11
N ALA A 103 33.55 28.91 15.17
CA ALA A 103 32.47 27.91 15.09
C ALA A 103 31.22 28.49 14.41
N ARG A 104 30.87 29.76 14.70
CA ARG A 104 29.77 30.47 14.03
C ARG A 104 30.02 30.63 12.53
N ALA A 105 31.23 31.10 12.16
CA ALA A 105 31.60 31.22 10.75
C ALA A 105 31.48 29.89 9.99
N ALA A 106 31.93 28.79 10.60
CA ALA A 106 31.80 27.46 10.02
C ALA A 106 30.33 27.03 9.89
N LEU A 107 29.47 27.35 10.83
CA LEU A 107 28.04 27.06 10.78
C LEU A 107 27.34 27.87 9.68
N VAL A 108 27.65 29.13 9.50
CA VAL A 108 27.13 29.95 8.41
C VAL A 108 27.53 29.38 7.05
N GLU A 109 28.80 28.98 6.89
CA GLU A 109 29.28 28.38 5.65
C GLU A 109 28.59 27.03 5.41
N ALA A 110 28.41 26.21 6.44
CA ALA A 110 27.70 24.95 6.31
C ALA A 110 26.23 25.15 5.87
N ARG A 111 25.54 26.12 6.41
CA ARG A 111 24.16 26.49 5.99
C ARG A 111 24.12 26.96 4.52
N ARG A 112 25.11 27.75 4.11
CA ARG A 112 25.25 28.16 2.70
C ARG A 112 25.41 26.94 1.78
N LEU A 113 26.23 25.96 2.18
CA LEU A 113 26.41 24.73 1.42
C LEU A 113 25.13 23.89 1.38
N VAL A 114 24.35 23.85 2.45
CA VAL A 114 23.03 23.20 2.47
C VAL A 114 22.08 23.84 1.46
N SER A 115 21.99 25.17 1.40
CA SER A 115 21.16 25.84 0.40
C SER A 115 21.59 25.54 -1.04
N ARG A 116 22.89 25.34 -1.28
CA ARG A 116 23.40 24.89 -2.58
C ARG A 116 22.96 23.45 -2.90
N ILE A 117 22.97 22.57 -1.90
CA ILE A 117 22.50 21.19 -2.05
C ILE A 117 21.01 21.19 -2.41
N GLU A 118 20.19 21.93 -1.66
CA GLU A 118 18.75 22.03 -1.87
C GLU A 118 18.42 22.55 -3.27
N ALA A 119 19.13 23.59 -3.72
CA ALA A 119 18.95 24.13 -5.06
C ALA A 119 19.36 23.15 -6.17
N ALA A 120 20.42 22.37 -5.98
CA ALA A 120 20.82 21.34 -6.94
C ALA A 120 19.88 20.12 -6.93
N GLU A 121 19.37 19.72 -5.74
CA GLU A 121 18.36 18.68 -5.60
C GLU A 121 17.06 19.08 -6.32
N GLU A 122 16.63 20.32 -6.15
CA GLU A 122 15.44 20.86 -6.79
C GLU A 122 15.59 20.89 -8.32
N GLU A 123 16.76 21.30 -8.83
CA GLU A 123 17.05 21.33 -10.28
C GLU A 123 16.96 19.91 -10.88
N LEU A 124 17.63 18.95 -10.23
CA LEU A 124 17.57 17.54 -10.65
C LEU A 124 16.15 17.00 -10.62
N PHE A 125 15.37 17.35 -9.60
CA PHE A 125 13.99 16.90 -9.46
C PHE A 125 13.10 17.47 -10.57
N ILE A 126 13.16 18.77 -10.80
CA ILE A 126 12.31 19.47 -11.79
C ILE A 126 12.62 18.98 -13.21
N ALA A 127 13.89 18.89 -13.57
CA ALA A 127 14.31 18.43 -14.91
C ALA A 127 13.87 16.98 -15.20
N ASN A 128 13.75 16.15 -14.17
CA ASN A 128 13.37 14.74 -14.31
C ASN A 128 11.85 14.47 -14.06
N ARG A 129 11.01 15.49 -13.80
CA ARG A 129 9.57 15.30 -13.58
C ARG A 129 8.86 14.62 -14.75
N ARG A 130 9.33 14.81 -15.99
CA ARG A 130 8.79 14.13 -17.19
C ARG A 130 8.84 12.62 -17.08
N LEU A 131 9.86 12.08 -16.40
CA LEU A 131 10.02 10.66 -16.21
C LEU A 131 8.89 10.05 -15.37
N ILE A 132 8.40 10.79 -14.36
CA ILE A 132 7.27 10.35 -13.53
C ILE A 132 6.05 10.09 -14.41
N VAL A 133 5.69 11.04 -15.27
CA VAL A 133 4.54 10.93 -16.17
C VAL A 133 4.69 9.73 -17.12
N ASN A 134 5.90 9.53 -17.66
CA ASN A 134 6.17 8.38 -18.54
C ASN A 134 5.98 7.04 -17.81
N CYS A 135 6.37 6.97 -16.53
CA CYS A 135 6.18 5.77 -15.72
C CYS A 135 4.72 5.53 -15.31
N ILE A 136 3.89 6.58 -15.26
CA ILE A 136 2.47 6.49 -14.87
C ILE A 136 1.56 6.16 -16.05
N LYS A 137 1.96 6.45 -17.30
CA LYS A 137 1.14 6.18 -18.50
C LYS A 137 0.45 4.81 -18.51
N PRO A 138 1.11 3.69 -18.15
CA PRO A 138 0.47 2.37 -18.13
C PRO A 138 -0.68 2.24 -17.13
N TYR A 139 -0.85 3.19 -16.22
CA TYR A 139 -1.87 3.19 -15.16
C TYR A 139 -3.02 4.17 -15.43
N PHE A 140 -3.04 4.89 -16.56
CA PHE A 140 -4.10 5.90 -16.84
C PHE A 140 -5.51 5.33 -16.92
N TRP A 141 -5.65 4.04 -17.16
CA TRP A 141 -6.94 3.35 -17.18
C TRP A 141 -7.61 3.22 -15.80
N ILE A 142 -6.89 3.49 -14.69
CA ILE A 142 -7.39 3.33 -13.32
C ILE A 142 -8.36 4.46 -12.92
N GLY A 143 -8.31 5.58 -13.62
CA GLY A 143 -9.13 6.76 -13.35
C GLY A 143 -8.38 7.93 -12.71
N PRO A 144 -8.95 9.15 -12.80
CA PRO A 144 -8.25 10.39 -12.46
C PRO A 144 -7.89 10.54 -10.98
N VAL A 145 -8.71 9.98 -10.09
CA VAL A 145 -8.49 10.03 -8.63
C VAL A 145 -7.17 9.35 -8.26
N TRP A 146 -6.95 8.15 -8.76
CA TRP A 146 -5.73 7.39 -8.49
C TRP A 146 -4.50 7.98 -9.17
N ILE A 147 -4.65 8.65 -10.31
CA ILE A 147 -3.51 9.25 -11.03
C ILE A 147 -2.84 10.34 -10.19
N ALA A 148 -3.59 11.12 -9.41
CA ALA A 148 -3.03 12.11 -8.49
C ALA A 148 -2.11 11.44 -7.44
N ASP A 149 -2.55 10.33 -6.86
CA ASP A 149 -1.76 9.55 -5.90
C ASP A 149 -0.52 8.94 -6.55
N PHE A 150 -0.64 8.40 -7.77
CA PHE A 150 0.49 7.88 -8.54
C PHE A 150 1.52 8.97 -8.85
N LEU A 151 1.10 10.20 -9.19
CA LEU A 151 2.00 11.34 -9.38
C LEU A 151 2.74 11.67 -8.08
N GLN A 152 2.06 11.65 -6.95
CA GLN A 152 2.66 11.92 -5.64
C GLN A 152 3.68 10.83 -5.25
N GLU A 153 3.31 9.55 -5.39
CA GLU A 153 4.20 8.43 -5.09
C GLU A 153 5.40 8.36 -6.05
N GLY A 154 5.18 8.66 -7.32
CA GLY A 154 6.26 8.81 -8.31
C GLY A 154 7.20 9.95 -7.97
N SER A 155 6.68 11.10 -7.49
CA SER A 155 7.47 12.25 -7.05
C SER A 155 8.32 11.93 -5.81
N LYS A 156 7.74 11.25 -4.82
CA LYS A 156 8.49 10.73 -3.66
C LYS A 156 9.60 9.77 -4.07
N ALA A 157 9.33 8.89 -5.04
CA ALA A 157 10.32 7.94 -5.54
C ALA A 157 11.47 8.64 -6.26
N LEU A 158 11.17 9.66 -7.07
CA LEU A 158 12.19 10.46 -7.75
C LEU A 158 13.05 11.22 -6.76
N ALA A 159 12.48 11.91 -5.78
CA ALA A 159 13.24 12.62 -4.72
C ALA A 159 14.16 11.66 -3.95
N ASN A 160 13.66 10.48 -3.60
CA ASN A 160 14.47 9.45 -2.95
C ASN A 160 15.59 8.92 -3.88
N ALA A 161 15.32 8.83 -5.18
CA ALA A 161 16.32 8.41 -6.16
C ALA A 161 17.45 9.45 -6.28
N VAL A 162 17.14 10.75 -6.30
CA VAL A 162 18.16 11.83 -6.28
C VAL A 162 19.05 11.71 -5.04
N ARG A 163 18.45 11.50 -3.86
CA ARG A 163 19.20 11.40 -2.61
C ARG A 163 20.08 10.17 -2.47
N LYS A 164 19.69 9.05 -3.11
CA LYS A 164 20.40 7.76 -2.99
C LYS A 164 21.31 7.44 -4.17
N PHE A 165 21.31 8.25 -5.18
CA PHE A 165 22.08 7.97 -6.39
C PHE A 165 23.58 8.11 -6.14
N ASP A 166 24.32 7.13 -6.63
CA ASP A 166 25.78 7.10 -6.62
C ASP A 166 26.29 7.20 -8.05
N TYR A 167 26.75 8.38 -8.42
CA TYR A 167 27.23 8.67 -9.77
C TYR A 167 28.57 7.98 -10.11
N THR A 168 29.31 7.50 -9.11
CA THR A 168 30.60 6.81 -9.32
C THR A 168 30.43 5.43 -9.94
N ARG A 169 29.22 4.88 -9.92
CA ARG A 169 28.91 3.55 -10.48
C ARG A 169 28.79 3.52 -12.00
N GLY A 170 28.91 4.65 -12.68
CA GLY A 170 28.85 4.74 -14.14
C GLY A 170 27.48 4.45 -14.77
N THR A 171 26.43 4.25 -13.95
CA THR A 171 25.07 4.06 -14.46
C THR A 171 24.38 5.41 -14.69
N PRO A 172 23.66 5.61 -15.81
CA PRO A 172 22.92 6.84 -16.04
C PRO A 172 21.82 7.04 -14.97
N PHE A 173 21.69 8.27 -14.47
CA PHE A 173 20.66 8.61 -13.48
C PHE A 173 19.24 8.31 -13.98
N TYR A 174 18.98 8.54 -15.26
CA TYR A 174 17.70 8.21 -15.90
C TYR A 174 17.29 6.76 -15.67
N SER A 175 18.17 5.80 -15.95
CA SER A 175 17.88 4.37 -15.81
C SER A 175 17.65 3.96 -14.36
N TYR A 176 18.43 4.53 -13.44
CA TYR A 176 18.29 4.30 -12.01
C TYR A 176 16.95 4.85 -11.48
N SER A 177 16.65 6.12 -11.78
CA SER A 177 15.43 6.78 -11.31
C SER A 177 14.17 6.19 -11.93
N GLN A 178 14.19 5.82 -13.21
CA GLN A 178 13.08 5.12 -13.88
C GLN A 178 12.72 3.82 -13.14
N LYS A 179 13.73 3.01 -12.84
CA LYS A 179 13.51 1.73 -12.12
C LYS A 179 12.99 1.96 -10.70
N ALA A 180 13.50 2.98 -10.00
CA ALA A 180 13.04 3.35 -8.67
C ALA A 180 11.56 3.78 -8.68
N ILE A 181 11.17 4.65 -9.62
CA ILE A 181 9.78 5.10 -9.80
C ILE A 181 8.87 3.92 -10.14
N GLN A 182 9.20 3.12 -11.14
CA GLN A 182 8.41 1.96 -11.55
C GLN A 182 8.18 0.96 -10.40
N ASN A 183 9.23 0.69 -9.61
CA ASN A 183 9.11 -0.20 -8.46
C ASN A 183 8.15 0.38 -7.39
N ARG A 184 8.24 1.69 -7.12
CA ARG A 184 7.34 2.36 -6.16
C ARG A 184 5.90 2.35 -6.63
N LEU A 185 5.64 2.71 -7.90
CA LEU A 185 4.29 2.70 -8.48
C LEU A 185 3.68 1.30 -8.50
N ARG A 186 4.48 0.28 -8.82
CA ARG A 186 4.03 -1.12 -8.82
C ARG A 186 3.66 -1.59 -7.40
N ASN A 187 4.44 -1.22 -6.40
CA ASN A 187 4.13 -1.52 -5.00
C ASN A 187 2.87 -0.77 -4.55
N PHE A 188 2.76 0.53 -4.87
CA PHE A 188 1.58 1.33 -4.54
C PHE A 188 0.30 0.76 -5.18
N PHE A 189 0.35 0.40 -6.46
CA PHE A 189 -0.76 -0.24 -7.17
C PHE A 189 -1.21 -1.52 -6.47
N ARG A 190 -0.26 -2.36 -6.08
CA ARG A 190 -0.56 -3.61 -5.39
C ARG A 190 -1.20 -3.38 -4.02
N ASP A 191 -0.68 -2.41 -3.27
CA ASP A 191 -1.01 -2.26 -1.85
C ASP A 191 -2.32 -1.45 -1.65
N HIS A 192 -2.66 -0.55 -2.59
CA HIS A 192 -3.79 0.38 -2.44
C HIS A 192 -4.90 0.18 -3.48
N VAL A 193 -4.57 0.04 -4.76
CA VAL A 193 -5.58 -0.09 -5.82
C VAL A 193 -6.19 -1.49 -5.83
N ARG A 194 -5.41 -2.50 -5.48
CA ARG A 194 -5.86 -3.88 -5.26
C ARG A 194 -6.11 -4.19 -3.79
N ALA A 195 -6.65 -3.24 -3.03
CA ALA A 195 -7.04 -3.47 -1.65
C ALA A 195 -8.01 -4.65 -1.57
N GLY A 196 -7.66 -5.68 -0.80
CA GLY A 196 -8.37 -6.97 -0.73
C GLY A 196 -7.70 -8.10 -1.51
N SER A 197 -6.73 -7.82 -2.38
CA SER A 197 -5.86 -8.85 -2.92
C SER A 197 -4.76 -9.15 -1.89
N PHE A 198 -4.73 -10.40 -1.43
CA PHE A 198 -3.65 -10.91 -0.57
C PHE A 198 -2.29 -10.40 -1.07
N GLY A 199 -1.40 -9.95 -0.15
CA GLY A 199 -0.08 -9.39 -0.43
C GLY A 199 0.93 -10.36 -1.10
N ILE A 200 0.44 -11.24 -1.95
CA ILE A 200 1.23 -12.20 -2.70
C ILE A 200 1.83 -11.46 -3.89
N ARG A 201 3.12 -11.15 -3.80
CA ARG A 201 3.89 -10.79 -5.00
C ARG A 201 3.75 -11.94 -6.00
N PRO A 202 3.24 -11.71 -7.23
CA PRO A 202 3.36 -12.73 -8.27
C PRO A 202 4.86 -12.97 -8.47
N SER A 203 5.36 -14.09 -7.94
CA SER A 203 6.74 -14.50 -8.15
C SER A 203 6.95 -14.74 -9.65
N ARG A 204 8.19 -14.73 -10.12
CA ARG A 204 8.49 -15.12 -11.50
C ARG A 204 7.94 -16.51 -11.81
N GLU A 205 7.99 -17.40 -10.83
CA GLU A 205 7.44 -18.77 -10.91
C GLU A 205 5.92 -18.74 -11.11
N MET A 206 5.20 -17.87 -10.41
CA MET A 206 3.74 -17.72 -10.56
C MET A 206 3.35 -17.21 -11.95
N GLN A 207 4.10 -16.22 -12.46
CA GLN A 207 3.88 -15.72 -13.82
C GLN A 207 4.20 -16.79 -14.88
N LEU A 208 5.27 -17.56 -14.69
CA LEU A 208 5.64 -18.66 -15.56
C LEU A 208 4.58 -19.76 -15.56
N VAL A 209 4.18 -20.24 -14.38
CA VAL A 209 3.14 -21.27 -14.24
C VAL A 209 1.82 -20.81 -14.86
N LYS A 210 1.43 -19.56 -14.63
CA LYS A 210 0.22 -18.99 -15.24
C LYS A 210 0.32 -18.94 -16.75
N SER A 211 1.42 -18.46 -17.31
CA SER A 211 1.61 -18.42 -18.78
C SER A 211 1.56 -19.81 -19.41
N ILE A 212 2.12 -20.82 -18.76
CA ILE A 212 2.06 -22.21 -19.21
C ILE A 212 0.61 -22.72 -19.20
N ILE A 213 -0.13 -22.45 -18.12
CA ILE A 213 -1.55 -22.86 -18.01
C ILE A 213 -2.40 -22.19 -19.09
N ASP A 214 -2.23 -20.86 -19.28
CA ASP A 214 -3.01 -20.09 -20.27
C ASP A 214 -2.70 -20.53 -21.71
N THR A 215 -1.43 -20.80 -22.02
CA THR A 215 -1.02 -21.33 -23.35
C THR A 215 -1.58 -22.73 -23.57
N TRP A 216 -1.46 -23.62 -22.59
CA TRP A 216 -1.98 -24.96 -22.68
C TRP A 216 -3.49 -25.00 -22.85
N LYS A 217 -4.25 -24.20 -22.12
CA LYS A 217 -5.70 -24.05 -22.27
C LYS A 217 -6.08 -23.58 -23.68
N ARG A 218 -5.28 -22.69 -24.26
CA ARG A 218 -5.51 -22.17 -25.62
C ARG A 218 -5.29 -23.26 -26.68
N ASP A 219 -4.23 -24.06 -26.50
CA ASP A 219 -3.81 -25.04 -27.51
C ASP A 219 -4.58 -26.37 -27.43
N TYR A 220 -4.95 -26.78 -26.22
CA TYR A 220 -5.56 -28.10 -25.95
C TYR A 220 -6.98 -28.02 -25.37
N GLY A 221 -7.49 -26.85 -25.01
CA GLY A 221 -8.83 -26.67 -24.42
C GLY A 221 -8.97 -27.12 -22.97
N GLU A 222 -7.97 -27.79 -22.41
CA GLU A 222 -7.98 -28.38 -21.06
C GLU A 222 -6.91 -27.77 -20.16
N THR A 223 -7.08 -27.91 -18.84
CA THR A 223 -6.05 -27.47 -17.86
C THR A 223 -4.96 -28.54 -17.74
N PRO A 224 -3.66 -28.16 -17.84
CA PRO A 224 -2.57 -29.13 -17.70
C PRO A 224 -2.50 -29.70 -16.28
N SER A 225 -2.06 -30.94 -16.14
CA SER A 225 -1.77 -31.55 -14.84
C SER A 225 -0.51 -30.91 -14.21
N ASP A 226 -0.38 -30.99 -12.88
CA ASP A 226 0.79 -30.45 -12.17
C ASP A 226 2.11 -31.08 -12.64
N ALA A 227 2.08 -32.35 -13.03
CA ALA A 227 3.24 -33.04 -13.57
C ALA A 227 3.70 -32.46 -14.93
N VAL A 228 2.76 -32.07 -15.79
CA VAL A 228 3.05 -31.44 -17.09
C VAL A 228 3.64 -30.03 -16.84
N VAL A 229 3.02 -29.25 -15.96
CA VAL A 229 3.51 -27.91 -15.62
C VAL A 229 4.90 -27.99 -14.98
N ALA A 230 5.15 -28.94 -14.09
CA ALA A 230 6.44 -29.16 -13.46
C ALA A 230 7.55 -29.45 -14.49
N LYS A 231 7.24 -30.27 -15.49
CA LYS A 231 8.18 -30.61 -16.55
C LYS A 231 8.50 -29.42 -17.47
N ILE A 232 7.50 -28.61 -17.80
CA ILE A 232 7.66 -27.46 -18.70
C ILE A 232 8.34 -26.29 -17.95
N ALA A 233 7.99 -26.07 -16.68
CA ALA A 233 8.52 -24.99 -15.86
C ALA A 233 9.90 -25.28 -15.25
N ASP A 234 10.37 -26.52 -15.34
CA ASP A 234 11.58 -27.02 -14.66
C ASP A 234 11.54 -26.74 -13.14
N LEU A 235 10.39 -27.05 -12.53
CA LEU A 235 10.13 -26.84 -11.10
C LEU A 235 9.75 -28.15 -10.40
N PRO A 236 10.10 -28.32 -9.12
CA PRO A 236 9.63 -29.47 -8.33
C PRO A 236 8.09 -29.51 -8.22
N LEU A 237 7.52 -30.73 -8.25
CA LEU A 237 6.07 -30.95 -8.22
C LEU A 237 5.38 -30.24 -7.03
N ASP A 238 5.96 -30.36 -5.83
CA ASP A 238 5.46 -29.71 -4.61
C ASP A 238 5.42 -28.18 -4.73
N ARG A 239 6.41 -27.62 -5.46
CA ARG A 239 6.48 -26.19 -5.70
C ARG A 239 5.40 -25.74 -6.67
N VAL A 240 5.17 -26.51 -7.73
CA VAL A 240 4.11 -26.24 -8.72
C VAL A 240 2.73 -26.28 -8.07
N ALA A 241 2.45 -27.28 -7.22
CA ALA A 241 1.17 -27.39 -6.50
C ALA A 241 0.89 -26.16 -5.63
N LYS A 242 1.90 -25.70 -4.88
CA LYS A 242 1.80 -24.45 -4.08
C LYS A 242 1.58 -23.23 -4.96
N VAL A 243 2.38 -23.07 -6.02
CA VAL A 243 2.27 -21.95 -6.94
C VAL A 243 0.92 -21.94 -7.64
N ARG A 244 0.40 -23.09 -8.05
CA ARG A 244 -0.93 -23.24 -8.67
C ARG A 244 -2.05 -22.82 -7.73
N THR A 245 -1.98 -23.17 -6.45
CA THR A 245 -2.94 -22.70 -5.45
C THR A 245 -2.94 -21.17 -5.39
N TYR A 246 -1.78 -20.52 -5.41
CA TYR A 246 -1.68 -19.06 -5.48
C TYR A 246 -2.21 -18.47 -6.79
N VAL A 247 -1.99 -19.11 -7.93
CA VAL A 247 -2.57 -18.68 -9.21
C VAL A 247 -4.09 -18.76 -9.17
N MET A 248 -4.66 -19.86 -8.65
CA MET A 248 -6.11 -20.01 -8.50
C MET A 248 -6.72 -18.99 -7.53
N GLN A 249 -6.04 -18.72 -6.41
CA GLN A 249 -6.45 -17.64 -5.49
C GLN A 249 -6.40 -16.28 -6.18
N TRP A 250 -5.37 -16.03 -7.00
CA TRP A 250 -5.25 -14.81 -7.78
C TRP A 250 -6.36 -14.64 -8.82
N GLU A 251 -6.77 -15.71 -9.50
CA GLU A 251 -7.87 -15.68 -10.47
C GLU A 251 -9.25 -15.56 -9.81
N ARG A 252 -9.40 -16.05 -8.59
CA ARG A 252 -10.63 -15.94 -7.78
C ARG A 252 -10.72 -14.63 -7.00
N MET A 253 -9.74 -13.74 -7.13
CA MET A 253 -9.82 -12.46 -6.46
C MET A 253 -11.09 -11.73 -6.88
N PRO A 254 -11.90 -11.27 -5.92
CA PRO A 254 -13.07 -10.47 -6.22
C PRO A 254 -12.64 -9.24 -7.01
N ALA A 255 -13.56 -8.74 -7.81
CA ALA A 255 -13.42 -7.44 -8.46
C ALA A 255 -12.96 -6.39 -7.44
N PRO A 256 -12.23 -5.34 -7.85
CA PRO A 256 -11.84 -4.29 -6.92
C PRO A 256 -13.05 -3.82 -6.12
N PRO A 257 -12.86 -3.51 -4.81
CA PRO A 257 -13.98 -3.07 -3.98
C PRO A 257 -14.69 -1.90 -4.64
N VAL A 258 -16.01 -2.01 -4.74
CA VAL A 258 -16.85 -0.94 -5.27
C VAL A 258 -17.12 0.04 -4.13
N SER A 259 -17.13 1.35 -4.42
CA SER A 259 -17.50 2.35 -3.42
C SER A 259 -18.94 2.15 -2.99
N LEU A 260 -19.21 2.15 -1.69
CA LEU A 260 -20.56 2.10 -1.15
C LEU A 260 -21.40 3.33 -1.51
N ASP A 261 -20.72 4.47 -1.78
CA ASP A 261 -21.37 5.71 -2.25
C ASP A 261 -21.65 5.71 -3.75
N ALA A 262 -21.27 4.64 -4.49
CA ALA A 262 -21.58 4.54 -5.90
C ALA A 262 -23.09 4.45 -6.10
N LEU A 263 -23.61 5.29 -7.01
CA LEU A 263 -25.01 5.25 -7.42
C LEU A 263 -25.28 3.92 -8.12
N PHE A 264 -26.27 3.18 -7.64
CA PHE A 264 -26.65 1.88 -8.18
C PHE A 264 -27.77 2.00 -9.22
N ASN A 265 -28.64 2.99 -9.07
CA ASN A 265 -29.80 3.24 -9.95
C ASN A 265 -29.83 4.69 -10.43
N GLU A 266 -30.55 4.93 -11.54
CA GLU A 266 -30.85 6.27 -12.04
C GLU A 266 -31.67 7.10 -11.04
N ASP A 267 -32.37 6.46 -10.11
CA ASP A 267 -33.17 7.08 -9.05
C ASP A 267 -32.33 7.55 -7.83
N GLY A 268 -30.99 7.42 -7.87
CA GLY A 268 -30.08 7.97 -6.87
C GLY A 268 -29.86 7.10 -5.62
N GLY A 269 -30.25 5.82 -5.65
CA GLY A 269 -29.95 4.89 -4.56
C GLY A 269 -28.47 4.54 -4.51
N ASN A 270 -27.87 4.56 -3.31
CA ASN A 270 -26.48 4.18 -3.05
C ASN A 270 -26.36 2.69 -2.69
N LEU A 271 -25.22 2.07 -2.99
CA LEU A 271 -24.93 0.71 -2.54
C LEU A 271 -24.94 0.59 -1.00
N TYR A 272 -24.65 1.67 -0.29
CA TYR A 272 -24.69 1.74 1.17
C TYR A 272 -26.09 1.39 1.72
N ASP A 273 -27.16 1.86 1.07
CA ASP A 273 -28.55 1.63 1.48
C ASP A 273 -28.99 0.16 1.29
N MET A 274 -28.24 -0.61 0.50
CA MET A 274 -28.49 -2.03 0.25
C MET A 274 -27.75 -2.96 1.21
N VAL A 275 -26.78 -2.43 1.97
CA VAL A 275 -26.02 -3.23 2.94
C VAL A 275 -26.84 -3.45 4.19
N GLU A 276 -27.20 -4.70 4.42
CA GLU A 276 -27.95 -5.12 5.61
C GLU A 276 -27.11 -4.91 6.87
N ASP A 277 -27.64 -4.23 7.89
CA ASP A 277 -26.98 -4.08 9.18
C ASP A 277 -26.97 -5.44 9.92
N PRO A 278 -25.78 -6.04 10.18
CA PRO A 278 -25.69 -7.30 10.90
C PRO A 278 -26.27 -7.24 12.31
N LEU A 279 -26.20 -6.07 12.98
CA LEU A 279 -26.78 -5.88 14.31
C LEU A 279 -28.31 -5.83 14.28
N ALA A 280 -28.90 -5.22 13.24
CA ALA A 280 -30.34 -5.22 13.04
C ALA A 280 -30.87 -6.65 12.82
N ARG A 281 -30.13 -7.48 12.07
CA ARG A 281 -30.45 -8.89 11.84
C ARG A 281 -30.39 -9.71 13.14
N GLU A 282 -29.38 -9.51 13.98
CA GLU A 282 -29.28 -10.15 15.28
C GLU A 282 -30.42 -9.71 16.23
N ALA A 283 -30.78 -8.42 16.22
CA ALA A 283 -31.89 -7.88 17.01
C ALA A 283 -33.23 -8.46 16.54
N SER A 284 -33.46 -8.58 15.23
CA SER A 284 -34.66 -9.20 14.67
C SER A 284 -34.78 -10.68 15.05
N GLN A 285 -33.67 -11.44 14.90
CA GLN A 285 -33.65 -12.84 15.35
C GLN A 285 -33.87 -12.98 16.85
N GLY A 286 -33.33 -12.06 17.65
CA GLY A 286 -33.54 -12.01 19.10
C GLY A 286 -35.02 -11.79 19.46
N ALA A 287 -35.74 -10.93 18.74
CA ALA A 287 -37.16 -10.69 18.91
C ALA A 287 -38.02 -11.94 18.57
N GLU A 288 -37.74 -12.56 17.41
CA GLU A 288 -38.42 -13.81 17.01
C GLU A 288 -38.20 -14.94 18.04
N VAL A 289 -36.98 -15.09 18.54
CA VAL A 289 -36.65 -16.06 19.57
C VAL A 289 -37.40 -15.76 20.87
N ALA A 290 -37.54 -14.48 21.28
CA ALA A 290 -38.28 -14.09 22.47
C ALA A 290 -39.77 -14.40 22.36
N GLU A 291 -40.38 -14.24 21.18
CA GLU A 291 -41.77 -14.61 20.91
C GLU A 291 -41.99 -16.14 21.03
N VAL A 292 -41.07 -16.92 20.47
CA VAL A 292 -41.13 -18.39 20.63
C VAL A 292 -41.02 -18.79 22.10
N TRP A 293 -40.18 -18.15 22.91
CA TRP A 293 -40.12 -18.42 24.35
C TRP A 293 -41.40 -18.09 25.07
N LYS A 294 -42.03 -16.95 24.78
CA LYS A 294 -43.37 -16.60 25.35
C LYS A 294 -44.45 -17.62 24.96
N ALA A 295 -44.43 -18.05 23.68
CA ALA A 295 -45.36 -19.09 23.22
C ALA A 295 -45.11 -20.44 23.92
N MET A 296 -43.85 -20.78 24.22
CA MET A 296 -43.49 -21.98 24.96
C MET A 296 -44.02 -21.97 26.41
N GLU A 297 -44.16 -20.82 27.04
CA GLU A 297 -44.72 -20.70 28.38
C GLU A 297 -46.21 -21.14 28.44
N LYS A 298 -46.92 -20.98 27.31
CA LYS A 298 -48.34 -21.42 27.20
C LYS A 298 -48.51 -22.93 26.96
N LEU A 299 -47.41 -23.69 26.86
CA LEU A 299 -47.43 -25.14 26.75
C LEU A 299 -47.54 -25.82 28.14
N PRO A 300 -48.15 -27.04 28.23
CA PRO A 300 -48.10 -27.85 29.45
C PRO A 300 -46.66 -28.07 29.92
N GLU A 301 -46.44 -28.05 31.23
CA GLU A 301 -45.09 -28.08 31.84
C GLU A 301 -44.25 -29.26 31.32
N ARG A 302 -44.86 -30.43 31.20
CA ARG A 302 -44.20 -31.63 30.69
C ARG A 302 -43.76 -31.50 29.21
N ALA A 303 -44.58 -30.86 28.39
CA ALA A 303 -44.25 -30.63 26.97
C ALA A 303 -43.17 -29.57 26.84
N ARG A 304 -43.23 -28.50 27.64
CA ARG A 304 -42.20 -27.44 27.70
C ARG A 304 -40.82 -28.01 28.04
N TYR A 305 -40.77 -28.89 29.04
CA TYR A 305 -39.53 -29.53 29.48
C TYR A 305 -38.95 -30.43 28.39
N ILE A 306 -39.78 -31.23 27.69
CA ILE A 306 -39.34 -32.04 26.55
C ILE A 306 -38.80 -31.16 25.42
N MET A 307 -39.46 -30.06 25.08
CA MET A 307 -39.00 -29.13 24.05
C MET A 307 -37.65 -28.50 24.42
N LYS A 308 -37.45 -28.13 25.70
CA LYS A 308 -36.17 -27.60 26.18
C LYS A 308 -35.03 -28.63 26.04
N LEU A 309 -35.24 -29.86 26.47
CA LEU A 309 -34.23 -30.93 26.33
C LEU A 309 -33.87 -31.21 24.86
N ARG A 310 -34.87 -31.15 23.98
CA ARG A 310 -34.70 -31.47 22.56
C ARG A 310 -34.02 -30.35 21.74
N PHE A 311 -34.49 -29.12 21.92
CA PHE A 311 -34.12 -28.00 21.05
C PHE A 311 -33.08 -27.05 21.66
N VAL A 312 -32.99 -26.99 22.98
CA VAL A 312 -31.98 -26.14 23.67
C VAL A 312 -30.78 -26.97 24.08
N GLU A 313 -30.99 -28.14 24.64
CA GLU A 313 -29.91 -29.03 25.10
C GLU A 313 -29.42 -30.00 24.00
N GLY A 314 -30.08 -30.06 22.85
CA GLY A 314 -29.66 -30.87 21.69
C GLY A 314 -29.78 -32.40 21.90
N ARG A 315 -30.53 -32.86 22.94
CA ARG A 315 -30.63 -34.30 23.27
C ARG A 315 -31.44 -35.07 22.24
N THR A 316 -31.10 -36.34 22.03
CA THR A 316 -31.84 -37.22 21.13
C THR A 316 -33.18 -37.67 21.74
N LEU A 317 -34.10 -38.19 20.91
CA LEU A 317 -35.41 -38.73 21.41
C LEU A 317 -35.22 -39.87 22.40
N GLU A 318 -34.17 -40.70 22.24
CA GLU A 318 -33.88 -41.82 23.15
C GLU A 318 -33.32 -41.34 24.46
N GLU A 319 -32.41 -40.41 24.49
CA GLU A 319 -31.84 -39.81 25.71
C GLU A 319 -32.91 -39.09 26.51
N THR A 320 -33.78 -38.31 25.82
CA THR A 320 -34.92 -37.65 26.46
C THR A 320 -35.91 -38.69 27.03
N GLY A 321 -36.14 -39.79 26.33
CA GLY A 321 -36.99 -40.91 26.79
C GLY A 321 -36.43 -41.59 28.04
N ARG A 322 -35.11 -41.85 28.07
CA ARG A 322 -34.45 -42.44 29.28
C ARG A 322 -34.56 -41.54 30.48
N LEU A 323 -34.35 -40.23 30.33
CA LEU A 323 -34.45 -39.26 31.41
C LEU A 323 -35.85 -39.15 32.02
N LEU A 324 -36.88 -39.29 31.18
CA LEU A 324 -38.29 -39.13 31.60
C LEU A 324 -39.00 -40.46 31.82
N SER A 325 -38.31 -41.59 31.71
CA SER A 325 -38.88 -42.94 31.78
C SER A 325 -40.05 -43.15 30.81
N LEU A 326 -39.89 -42.62 29.57
CA LEU A 326 -40.86 -42.71 28.48
C LEU A 326 -40.25 -43.38 27.26
N THR A 327 -41.11 -44.01 26.45
CA THR A 327 -40.66 -44.58 25.17
C THR A 327 -40.37 -43.47 24.14
N ARG A 328 -39.43 -43.74 23.22
CA ARG A 328 -39.10 -42.85 22.10
C ARG A 328 -40.33 -42.39 21.31
N ALA A 329 -41.29 -43.32 21.08
CA ALA A 329 -42.52 -43.04 20.37
C ALA A 329 -43.39 -42.02 21.14
N ARG A 330 -43.43 -42.14 22.46
CA ARG A 330 -44.22 -41.22 23.32
C ARG A 330 -43.60 -39.83 23.37
N ILE A 331 -42.28 -39.70 23.44
CA ILE A 331 -41.58 -38.41 23.36
C ILE A 331 -41.88 -37.74 22.02
N LYS A 332 -41.81 -38.49 20.90
CA LYS A 332 -42.13 -37.97 19.56
C LYS A 332 -43.60 -37.46 19.50
N GLN A 333 -44.55 -38.21 20.00
CA GLN A 333 -45.95 -37.77 20.02
C GLN A 333 -46.15 -36.46 20.80
N ILE A 334 -45.50 -36.33 21.97
CA ILE A 334 -45.60 -35.11 22.78
C ILE A 334 -44.92 -33.93 22.08
N GLN A 335 -43.77 -34.17 21.44
CA GLN A 335 -43.06 -33.16 20.65
C GLN A 335 -43.90 -32.67 19.47
N ASP A 336 -44.48 -33.57 18.68
CA ASP A 336 -45.30 -33.23 17.51
C ASP A 336 -46.57 -32.46 17.93
N ALA A 337 -47.22 -32.88 19.04
CA ALA A 337 -48.37 -32.17 19.63
C ALA A 337 -47.99 -30.75 20.13
N ALA A 338 -46.84 -30.62 20.78
CA ALA A 338 -46.29 -29.34 21.23
C ALA A 338 -45.98 -28.40 20.05
N LEU A 339 -45.34 -28.88 19.00
CA LEU A 339 -45.05 -28.10 17.79
C LEU A 339 -46.31 -27.63 17.06
N LYS A 340 -47.35 -28.50 16.97
CA LYS A 340 -48.65 -28.10 16.42
C LYS A 340 -49.29 -26.99 17.23
N LYS A 341 -49.24 -27.08 18.58
CA LYS A 341 -49.81 -26.09 19.47
C LYS A 341 -49.02 -24.75 19.42
N LEU A 342 -47.70 -24.80 19.35
CA LEU A 342 -46.85 -23.60 19.14
C LEU A 342 -47.18 -22.89 17.84
N ARG A 343 -47.32 -23.62 16.72
CA ARG A 343 -47.72 -23.03 15.44
C ARG A 343 -49.05 -22.31 15.47
N LEU A 344 -50.02 -22.85 16.20
CA LEU A 344 -51.34 -22.21 16.38
C LEU A 344 -51.25 -20.96 17.24
N ILE A 345 -50.43 -20.97 18.30
CA ILE A 345 -50.25 -19.81 19.18
C ILE A 345 -49.57 -18.66 18.42
N LEU A 346 -48.46 -18.95 17.69
CA LEU A 346 -47.73 -17.94 16.93
C LEU A 346 -48.55 -17.38 15.77
N LYS A 347 -49.40 -18.20 15.14
CA LYS A 347 -50.29 -17.74 14.04
C LYS A 347 -51.47 -16.89 14.51
N ASN A 348 -51.86 -16.98 15.75
CA ASN A 348 -52.97 -16.18 16.34
C ASN A 348 -52.48 -14.89 17.00
N GLU A 349 -51.19 -14.67 17.07
CA GLU A 349 -50.54 -13.44 17.57
C GLU A 349 -50.07 -12.51 16.44
N GLU A 350 -50.14 -12.94 15.14
CA GLU A 350 -50.08 -12.11 13.97
C GLU A 350 -51.49 -11.51 13.68
#